data_e9158ad99d9c94e3a910f8607f49674a
#
_entry.id   e9158ad99d9c94e3a910f8607f49674a
#
_cell.length_a   1.000
_cell.length_b   1.000
_cell.length_c   1.000
_cell.angle_alpha   90.00
_cell.angle_beta   90.00
_cell.angle_gamma   90.00
#
_symmetry.space_group_name_H-M   'P 1'
#
loop_
_entity.id
_entity.type
_entity.pdbx_description
1 polymer ?
#
loop_
_entity_poly.entity_id
_entity_poly.type
_entity_poly.pdbx_seq_one_letter_code
_entity_poly.pdbx_strand_id
1 'polypeptide(L)'
;KIDGYYYCPHSPHAPVERYRTECACRKPKPGMILAAASDHGIDVSQSIVVGDRWRDIEMGLSAGTKAVLVQTGYGSTEAARPPAHLASVPVVANLIEATSWILRNT
;
A
#
# COMPACT_ATOMS: atom_id res chain seq x y z
N LYS A 1 12.29 0.06 13.94
CA LYS A 1 12.40 1.51 13.74
C LYS A 1 11.59 1.95 12.54
N ILE A 2 10.80 3.00 12.70
CA ILE A 2 10.05 3.62 11.60
C ILE A 2 10.82 4.85 11.15
N ASP A 3 11.15 4.91 9.86
CA ASP A 3 12.01 5.96 9.31
C ASP A 3 11.22 7.18 8.81
N GLY A 4 9.91 7.06 8.61
CA GLY A 4 9.10 8.19 8.19
C GLY A 4 7.61 7.89 8.20
N TYR A 5 6.81 8.94 8.16
CA TYR A 5 5.36 8.87 8.12
C TYR A 5 4.85 9.72 6.95
N TYR A 6 3.92 9.16 6.17
CA TYR A 6 3.35 9.83 5.00
C TYR A 6 1.84 9.70 5.01
N TYR A 7 1.15 10.78 4.69
CA TYR A 7 -0.30 10.77 4.60
C TYR A 7 -0.75 11.69 3.45
N CYS A 8 -1.98 11.45 2.98
CA CYS A 8 -2.59 12.30 1.97
C CYS A 8 -3.86 12.92 2.55
N PRO A 9 -3.89 14.24 2.79
CA PRO A 9 -5.08 14.91 3.28
C PRO A 9 -6.13 15.14 2.20
N HIS A 10 -5.76 14.98 0.93
CA HIS A 10 -6.63 15.28 -0.19
C HIS A 10 -7.62 14.16 -0.48
N SER A 11 -8.86 14.50 -0.77
CA SER A 11 -9.90 13.58 -1.18
C SER A 11 -10.95 14.34 -1.98
N PRO A 12 -11.51 13.76 -3.06
CA PRO A 12 -12.63 14.39 -3.77
C PRO A 12 -13.86 14.54 -2.90
N HIS A 13 -13.95 13.85 -1.76
CA HIS A 13 -15.07 13.87 -0.82
C HIS A 13 -14.74 14.53 0.52
N ALA A 14 -13.59 15.19 0.65
CA ALA A 14 -13.18 15.82 1.91
C ALA A 14 -14.15 16.94 2.30
N PRO A 15 -14.50 17.05 3.61
CA PRO A 15 -15.41 18.12 4.08
C PRO A 15 -14.76 19.51 4.00
N VAL A 16 -13.43 19.60 4.10
CA VAL A 16 -12.69 20.87 3.97
C VAL A 16 -12.31 21.05 2.50
N GLU A 17 -12.75 22.17 1.91
CA GLU A 17 -12.60 22.41 0.46
C GLU A 17 -11.15 22.30 -0.02
N ARG A 18 -10.19 22.83 0.72
CA ARG A 18 -8.76 22.78 0.36
C ARG A 18 -8.22 21.35 0.24
N TYR A 19 -8.88 20.36 0.86
CA TYR A 19 -8.49 18.94 0.80
C TYR A 19 -9.34 18.15 -0.19
N ARG A 20 -10.33 18.77 -0.80
CA ARG A 20 -11.28 18.16 -1.73
C ARG A 20 -10.73 18.21 -3.15
N THR A 21 -9.52 17.70 -3.31
CA THR A 21 -8.84 17.64 -4.60
C THR A 21 -8.25 16.27 -4.82
N GLU A 22 -8.11 15.90 -6.08
CA GLU A 22 -7.32 14.72 -6.43
C GLU A 22 -5.85 15.08 -6.43
N CYS A 23 -5.01 14.16 -5.97
CA CYS A 23 -3.57 14.33 -5.97
C CYS A 23 -2.88 12.99 -6.20
N ALA A 24 -1.60 13.04 -6.58
CA ALA A 24 -0.80 11.83 -6.80
C ALA A 24 -0.54 11.05 -5.50
N CYS A 25 -0.73 11.68 -4.33
CA CYS A 25 -0.51 11.02 -3.03
C CYS A 25 -1.68 10.14 -2.58
N ARG A 26 -2.89 10.34 -3.15
CA ARG A 26 -4.06 9.57 -2.72
C ARG A 26 -4.05 8.19 -3.33
N LYS A 27 -4.18 7.17 -2.46
CA LYS A 27 -4.29 5.76 -2.90
C LYS A 27 -5.49 5.58 -3.83
N PRO A 28 -5.34 4.76 -4.84
CA PRO A 28 -4.22 3.86 -5.16
C PRO A 28 -3.07 4.48 -5.96
N LYS A 29 -3.01 5.79 -6.09
CA LYS A 29 -1.91 6.46 -6.80
C LYS A 29 -0.62 6.33 -6.00
N PRO A 30 0.55 6.22 -6.65
CA PRO A 30 1.80 5.87 -5.98
C PRO A 30 2.54 7.03 -5.31
N GLY A 31 1.95 8.23 -5.26
CA GLY A 31 2.65 9.45 -4.83
C GLY A 31 3.31 9.37 -3.46
N MET A 32 2.65 8.76 -2.47
CA MET A 32 3.25 8.64 -1.14
C MET A 32 4.47 7.73 -1.12
N ILE A 33 4.45 6.63 -1.87
CA ILE A 33 5.59 5.71 -1.96
C ILE A 33 6.75 6.38 -2.69
N LEU A 34 6.44 7.07 -3.80
CA LEU A 34 7.48 7.77 -4.58
C LEU A 34 8.11 8.89 -3.77
N ALA A 35 7.33 9.62 -2.97
CA ALA A 35 7.85 10.64 -2.06
C ALA A 35 8.78 10.02 -1.01
N ALA A 36 8.37 8.93 -0.39
CA ALA A 36 9.19 8.24 0.60
C ALA A 36 10.49 7.71 -0.01
N ALA A 37 10.42 7.15 -1.21
CA ALA A 37 11.59 6.64 -1.92
C ALA A 37 12.58 7.74 -2.22
N SER A 38 12.10 8.91 -2.66
CA SER A 38 12.95 10.08 -2.92
C SER A 38 13.58 10.61 -1.64
N ASP A 39 12.79 10.73 -0.57
CA ASP A 39 13.27 11.32 0.69
C ASP A 39 14.31 10.45 1.41
N HIS A 40 14.20 9.14 1.29
CA HIS A 40 15.03 8.17 2.03
C HIS A 40 15.97 7.35 1.16
N GLY A 41 16.03 7.62 -0.13
CA GLY A 41 16.89 6.86 -1.04
C GLY A 41 16.51 5.39 -1.15
N ILE A 42 15.20 5.08 -1.14
CA ILE A 42 14.69 3.71 -1.16
C ILE A 42 14.64 3.20 -2.60
N ASP A 43 15.11 1.98 -2.80
CA ASP A 43 14.92 1.27 -4.07
C ASP A 43 13.57 0.53 -4.02
N VAL A 44 12.59 1.04 -4.77
CA VAL A 44 11.26 0.45 -4.79
C VAL A 44 11.24 -0.99 -5.30
N SER A 45 12.18 -1.36 -6.18
CA SER A 45 12.27 -2.73 -6.69
C SER A 45 12.67 -3.74 -5.60
N GLN A 46 13.25 -3.27 -4.50
CA GLN A 46 13.63 -4.07 -3.34
C GLN A 46 12.69 -3.89 -2.16
N SER A 47 11.57 -3.20 -2.38
CA SER A 47 10.62 -2.83 -1.33
C SER A 47 9.34 -3.64 -1.42
N ILE A 48 8.65 -3.76 -0.30
CA ILE A 48 7.39 -4.51 -0.21
C ILE A 48 6.37 -3.66 0.53
N VAL A 49 5.17 -3.54 -0.03
CA VAL A 49 4.03 -2.90 0.63
C VAL A 49 3.20 -3.97 1.33
N VAL A 50 2.88 -3.72 2.59
CA VAL A 50 1.96 -4.56 3.37
C VAL A 50 0.73 -3.71 3.67
N GLY A 51 -0.45 -4.19 3.30
CA GLY A 51 -1.68 -3.45 3.52
C GLY A 51 -2.88 -4.36 3.75
N ASP A 52 -3.98 -3.79 4.24
CA ASP A 52 -5.23 -4.49 4.51
C ASP A 52 -6.34 -4.12 3.53
N ARG A 53 -6.03 -3.31 2.51
CA ARG A 53 -6.96 -2.94 1.43
C ARG A 53 -6.29 -3.07 0.07
N TRP A 54 -7.07 -3.45 -0.92
CA TRP A 54 -6.55 -3.58 -2.29
C TRP A 54 -6.00 -2.27 -2.85
N ARG A 55 -6.51 -1.12 -2.42
CA ARG A 55 -5.96 0.17 -2.84
C ARG A 55 -4.52 0.39 -2.36
N ASP A 56 -4.15 -0.16 -1.18
CA ASP A 56 -2.77 -0.13 -0.69
C ASP A 56 -1.88 -0.98 -1.57
N ILE A 57 -2.37 -2.14 -1.97
CA ILE A 57 -1.67 -3.08 -2.84
C ILE A 57 -1.45 -2.46 -4.22
N GLU A 58 -2.48 -1.86 -4.79
CA GLU A 58 -2.36 -1.16 -6.08
C GLU A 58 -1.38 -0.01 -6.02
N MET A 59 -1.37 0.74 -4.93
CA MET A 59 -0.40 1.81 -4.71
C MET A 59 1.04 1.29 -4.79
N GLY A 60 1.31 0.18 -4.10
CA GLY A 60 2.63 -0.46 -4.11
C GLY A 60 3.03 -0.94 -5.50
N LEU A 61 2.16 -1.70 -6.16
CA LEU A 61 2.45 -2.23 -7.49
C LEU A 61 2.63 -1.12 -8.51
N SER A 62 1.86 -0.03 -8.41
CA SER A 62 2.01 1.14 -9.29
C SER A 62 3.34 1.85 -9.09
N ALA A 63 3.89 1.82 -7.88
CA ALA A 63 5.20 2.40 -7.58
C ALA A 63 6.36 1.48 -7.96
N GLY A 64 6.11 0.22 -8.25
CA GLY A 64 7.13 -0.77 -8.60
C GLY A 64 7.58 -1.67 -7.44
N THR A 65 6.85 -1.66 -6.31
CA THR A 65 7.14 -2.56 -5.19
C THR A 65 6.45 -3.90 -5.37
N LYS A 66 6.85 -4.90 -4.58
CA LYS A 66 6.02 -6.08 -4.30
C LYS A 66 4.96 -5.70 -3.27
N ALA A 67 3.94 -6.55 -3.11
CA ALA A 67 2.86 -6.26 -2.18
C ALA A 67 2.28 -7.53 -1.57
N VAL A 68 1.80 -7.42 -0.33
CA VAL A 68 1.15 -8.50 0.42
C VAL A 68 -0.09 -7.93 1.10
N LEU A 69 -1.24 -8.61 0.97
CA LEU A 69 -2.45 -8.26 1.69
C LEU A 69 -2.49 -9.05 3.01
N VAL A 70 -2.74 -8.35 4.12
CA VAL A 70 -2.99 -8.99 5.42
C VAL A 70 -4.48 -9.01 5.72
N GLN A 71 -4.96 -10.09 6.36
CA GLN A 71 -6.38 -10.28 6.63
C GLN A 71 -6.86 -9.60 7.93
N THR A 72 -5.97 -9.02 8.71
CA THR A 72 -6.33 -8.16 9.84
C THR A 72 -6.95 -6.85 9.34
N GLY A 73 -7.62 -6.12 10.22
CA GLY A 73 -8.30 -4.89 9.83
C GLY A 73 -9.40 -5.17 8.79
N TYR A 74 -9.34 -4.51 7.65
CA TYR A 74 -10.27 -4.70 6.54
C TYR A 74 -9.92 -5.88 5.64
N GLY A 75 -8.77 -6.52 5.87
CA GLY A 75 -8.21 -7.51 4.95
C GLY A 75 -9.09 -8.73 4.71
N SER A 76 -9.83 -9.20 5.69
CA SER A 76 -10.73 -10.35 5.51
C SER A 76 -11.85 -10.05 4.52
N THR A 77 -12.44 -8.86 4.59
CA THR A 77 -13.48 -8.42 3.66
C THR A 77 -12.90 -8.22 2.26
N GLU A 78 -11.74 -7.58 2.18
CA GLU A 78 -11.04 -7.33 0.92
C GLU A 78 -10.61 -8.64 0.24
N ALA A 79 -10.06 -9.58 1.00
CA ALA A 79 -9.58 -10.86 0.47
C ALA A 79 -10.69 -11.71 -0.14
N ALA A 80 -11.94 -11.54 0.35
CA ALA A 80 -13.10 -12.26 -0.18
C ALA A 80 -13.46 -11.84 -1.62
N ARG A 81 -13.05 -10.65 -2.05
CA ARG A 81 -13.38 -10.08 -3.36
C ARG A 81 -12.16 -9.45 -4.03
N PRO A 82 -11.14 -10.22 -4.40
CA PRO A 82 -9.97 -9.65 -5.06
C PRO A 82 -10.31 -9.16 -6.46
N PRO A 83 -9.81 -7.97 -6.85
CA PRO A 83 -9.85 -7.58 -8.26
C PRO A 83 -9.14 -8.61 -9.13
N ALA A 84 -9.62 -8.83 -10.33
CA ALA A 84 -9.08 -9.86 -11.21
C ALA A 84 -7.56 -9.68 -11.45
N HIS A 85 -7.11 -8.44 -11.63
CA HIS A 85 -5.69 -8.14 -11.87
C HIS A 85 -4.81 -8.28 -10.63
N LEU A 86 -5.40 -8.47 -9.45
CA LEU A 86 -4.68 -8.65 -8.18
C LEU A 86 -4.84 -10.06 -7.60
N ALA A 87 -5.45 -10.98 -8.34
CA ALA A 87 -5.77 -12.32 -7.84
C ALA A 87 -4.53 -13.14 -7.47
N SER A 88 -3.36 -12.84 -8.03
CA SER A 88 -2.10 -13.53 -7.72
C SER A 88 -1.32 -12.91 -6.57
N VAL A 89 -1.77 -11.79 -6.00
CA VAL A 89 -1.10 -11.14 -4.87
C VAL A 89 -1.20 -12.03 -3.63
N PRO A 90 -0.08 -12.24 -2.90
CA PRO A 90 -0.11 -13.04 -1.67
C PRO A 90 -1.05 -12.45 -0.63
N VAL A 91 -1.84 -13.31 0.01
CA VAL A 91 -2.72 -12.95 1.12
C VAL A 91 -2.29 -13.78 2.33
N VAL A 92 -2.00 -13.11 3.44
CA VAL A 92 -1.56 -13.76 4.68
C VAL A 92 -2.43 -13.32 5.85
N ALA A 93 -2.41 -14.10 6.94
CA ALA A 93 -3.35 -13.91 8.04
C ALA A 93 -3.14 -12.58 8.78
N ASN A 94 -1.88 -12.17 8.98
CA ASN A 94 -1.55 -11.00 9.80
C ASN A 94 -0.12 -10.51 9.48
N LEU A 95 0.30 -9.48 10.21
CA LEU A 95 1.62 -8.87 9.99
C LEU A 95 2.79 -9.84 10.31
N ILE A 96 2.60 -10.74 11.26
CA ILE A 96 3.62 -11.75 11.58
C ILE A 96 3.83 -12.69 10.38
N GLU A 97 2.76 -13.16 9.78
CA GLU A 97 2.81 -13.99 8.57
C GLU A 97 3.38 -13.23 7.38
N ALA A 98 3.06 -11.92 7.27
CA ALA A 98 3.64 -11.07 6.24
C ALA A 98 5.16 -10.98 6.39
N THR A 99 5.65 -10.81 7.62
CA THR A 99 7.09 -10.78 7.92
C THR A 99 7.76 -12.08 7.49
N SER A 100 7.15 -13.22 7.82
CA SER A 100 7.67 -14.53 7.39
C SER A 100 7.73 -14.65 5.86
N TRP A 101 6.68 -14.19 5.18
CA TRP A 101 6.65 -14.19 3.71
C TRP A 101 7.77 -13.32 3.12
N ILE A 102 7.97 -12.12 3.68
CA ILE A 102 9.01 -11.19 3.25
C ILE A 102 10.39 -11.83 3.38
N LEU A 103 10.68 -12.45 4.51
CA LEU A 103 11.97 -13.09 4.76
C LEU A 103 12.24 -14.26 3.81
N ARG A 104 11.20 -14.98 3.39
CA ARG A 104 11.33 -16.07 2.42
C ARG A 104 11.48 -15.60 0.98
N ASN A 105 11.08 -14.37 0.69
CA ASN A 105 11.00 -13.85 -0.69
C ASN A 105 11.92 -12.65 -0.96
N THR A 106 12.91 -12.47 -0.11
CA THR A 106 13.93 -11.43 -0.30
C THR A 106 15.32 -11.99 -0.45
#